data_4154ab35cc836125e39c915fadf6c1e2
#
_entry.id   4154ab35cc836125e39c915fadf6c1e2
#
_cell.length_a   1.000
_cell.length_b   1.000
_cell.length_c   1.000
_cell.angle_alpha   90.00
_cell.angle_beta   90.00
_cell.angle_gamma   90.00
#
_symmetry.space_group_name_H-M   'P 1'
#
loop_
_entity.id
_entity.type
_entity.pdbx_description
1 polymer ?
#
loop_
_entity_poly.entity_id
_entity_poly.type
_entity_poly.pdbx_seq_one_letter_code
_entity_poly.pdbx_strand_id
1 'polypeptide(L)'
;MLDLKQLDNIFNAESLKQSNADEAALLRQRKKIRLIKIVFPAIAAALVGLLAVIPSLQDRGDFSIKISKPLRNEIEKLHVENSVLYVTDKANRVNTFTAEHIDENAPGSQLVKLQNPKGKMPTSDEQWVDVTAPTGFYDQNTKVFSLVDNVVAVYSDGMTAKTEEMYYDSHESRAFGNKPIIADGKFGHLKAEAFEYLTDQAMIRFKGKTDIVTDAAQFGSKIDIKADKKVEFFRSQQKLVATGNAVMTRTGLKVNGDVLTAVFAKDSSGKNAISDFYGDGKVVVDNGKNKVSADHLKAFFKKSGAKNSAIDRIEMTGNVKTKNAEGEVYAQKGIYYPDSGEVKLFDEVVIVKDGNRMQGETAETNLNTGVSKMGAGTKKRISGVIYEDGLKINK
;
A
#
# COMPACT_ATOMS: atom_id res chain seq x y z
N MET A 1 -67.33 34.67 -8.61
CA MET A 1 -66.54 35.66 -9.39
C MET A 1 -65.73 36.48 -8.40
N LEU A 2 -64.45 36.16 -8.24
CA LEU A 2 -63.54 36.91 -7.34
C LEU A 2 -63.16 38.21 -8.11
N ASP A 3 -63.31 39.34 -7.42
CA ASP A 3 -63.13 40.70 -7.96
C ASP A 3 -61.64 40.92 -8.29
N LEU A 4 -61.31 41.36 -9.48
CA LEU A 4 -59.99 41.66 -10.02
C LEU A 4 -59.13 42.57 -9.10
N LYS A 5 -59.78 43.43 -8.29
CA LYS A 5 -59.09 44.25 -7.26
C LYS A 5 -58.51 43.50 -6.08
N GLN A 6 -59.03 42.33 -5.78
CA GLN A 6 -58.47 41.50 -4.71
C GLN A 6 -57.20 40.72 -5.16
N LEU A 7 -57.14 40.39 -6.46
CA LEU A 7 -55.96 39.73 -7.03
C LEU A 7 -54.74 40.67 -7.12
N ASP A 8 -54.95 41.93 -7.51
CA ASP A 8 -53.87 42.93 -7.58
C ASP A 8 -53.25 43.25 -6.21
N ASN A 9 -54.04 43.23 -5.13
CA ASN A 9 -53.52 43.44 -3.78
C ASN A 9 -52.68 42.27 -3.27
N ILE A 10 -52.95 41.05 -3.70
CA ILE A 10 -52.19 39.86 -3.31
C ILE A 10 -50.82 39.82 -4.04
N PHE A 11 -50.82 40.15 -5.36
CA PHE A 11 -49.58 40.19 -6.13
C PHE A 11 -48.64 41.33 -5.70
N ASN A 12 -49.18 42.52 -5.37
CA ASN A 12 -48.37 43.63 -4.87
C ASN A 12 -47.82 43.37 -3.45
N ALA A 13 -48.53 42.66 -2.59
CA ALA A 13 -48.06 42.34 -1.24
C ALA A 13 -46.93 41.27 -1.23
N GLU A 14 -47.02 40.32 -2.16
CA GLU A 14 -45.96 39.29 -2.29
C GLU A 14 -44.69 39.84 -2.94
N SER A 15 -44.81 40.70 -3.98
CA SER A 15 -43.66 41.32 -4.66
C SER A 15 -42.88 42.26 -3.71
N LEU A 16 -43.56 43.01 -2.85
CA LEU A 16 -42.92 43.88 -1.85
C LEU A 16 -42.25 43.09 -0.71
N LYS A 17 -42.79 41.93 -0.31
CA LYS A 17 -42.14 41.06 0.67
C LYS A 17 -40.88 40.40 0.09
N GLN A 18 -40.91 39.98 -1.18
CA GLN A 18 -39.79 39.36 -1.85
C GLN A 18 -38.64 40.35 -2.09
N SER A 19 -38.97 41.59 -2.51
CA SER A 19 -37.97 42.67 -2.68
C SER A 19 -37.26 43.04 -1.37
N ASN A 20 -37.99 43.14 -0.26
CA ASN A 20 -37.40 43.48 1.03
C ASN A 20 -36.56 42.33 1.63
N ALA A 21 -36.87 41.06 1.33
CA ALA A 21 -36.10 39.91 1.74
C ALA A 21 -34.77 39.84 0.96
N ASP A 22 -34.80 40.14 -0.35
CA ASP A 22 -33.60 40.14 -1.19
C ASP A 22 -32.65 41.30 -0.87
N GLU A 23 -33.15 42.49 -0.53
CA GLU A 23 -32.31 43.60 -0.05
C GLU A 23 -31.65 43.30 1.29
N ALA A 24 -32.37 42.69 2.23
CA ALA A 24 -31.82 42.30 3.50
C ALA A 24 -30.73 41.19 3.37
N ALA A 25 -30.92 40.27 2.43
CA ALA A 25 -29.96 39.24 2.10
C ALA A 25 -28.68 39.82 1.45
N LEU A 26 -28.81 40.74 0.54
CA LEU A 26 -27.72 41.47 -0.12
C LEU A 26 -26.89 42.31 0.87
N LEU A 27 -27.55 42.99 1.82
CA LEU A 27 -26.87 43.77 2.86
C LEU A 27 -26.14 42.90 3.84
N ARG A 28 -26.64 41.69 4.15
CA ARG A 28 -25.92 40.69 4.98
C ARG A 28 -24.71 40.10 4.24
N GLN A 29 -24.82 39.84 2.95
CA GLN A 29 -23.70 39.40 2.13
C GLN A 29 -22.61 40.47 2.01
N ARG A 30 -22.98 41.73 1.79
CA ARG A 30 -22.02 42.85 1.73
C ARG A 30 -21.28 43.06 3.06
N LYS A 31 -21.93 42.88 4.21
CA LYS A 31 -21.25 42.92 5.52
C LYS A 31 -20.30 41.75 5.70
N LYS A 32 -20.66 40.52 5.30
CA LYS A 32 -19.78 39.35 5.34
C LYS A 32 -18.57 39.50 4.41
N ILE A 33 -18.76 40.00 3.19
CA ILE A 33 -17.68 40.25 2.23
C ILE A 33 -16.73 41.35 2.74
N ARG A 34 -17.24 42.40 3.39
CA ARG A 34 -16.43 43.45 4.00
C ARG A 34 -15.60 42.93 5.17
N LEU A 35 -16.21 42.08 6.01
CA LEU A 35 -15.50 41.43 7.12
C LEU A 35 -14.39 40.50 6.63
N ILE A 36 -14.65 39.70 5.60
CA ILE A 36 -13.65 38.80 4.99
C ILE A 36 -12.49 39.61 4.38
N LYS A 37 -12.78 40.74 3.72
CA LYS A 37 -11.74 41.59 3.11
C LYS A 37 -10.82 42.28 4.14
N ILE A 38 -11.22 42.39 5.38
CA ILE A 38 -10.39 42.97 6.47
C ILE A 38 -9.74 41.87 7.29
N VAL A 39 -10.49 40.81 7.62
CA VAL A 39 -10.01 39.72 8.48
C VAL A 39 -8.97 38.85 7.76
N PHE A 40 -9.16 38.59 6.48
CA PHE A 40 -8.23 37.74 5.72
C PHE A 40 -6.83 38.35 5.56
N PRO A 41 -6.68 39.63 5.20
CA PRO A 41 -5.35 40.27 5.20
C PRO A 41 -4.74 40.40 6.60
N ALA A 42 -5.57 40.62 7.64
CA ALA A 42 -5.07 40.70 9.01
C ALA A 42 -4.54 39.34 9.50
N ILE A 43 -5.23 38.24 9.19
CA ILE A 43 -4.75 36.88 9.48
C ILE A 43 -3.50 36.55 8.65
N ALA A 44 -3.47 36.93 7.38
CA ALA A 44 -2.29 36.73 6.53
C ALA A 44 -1.09 37.52 7.06
N ALA A 45 -1.28 38.77 7.48
CA ALA A 45 -0.21 39.60 8.10
C ALA A 45 0.25 39.02 9.46
N ALA A 46 -0.67 38.49 10.27
CA ALA A 46 -0.35 37.81 11.51
C ALA A 46 0.44 36.50 11.27
N LEU A 47 0.06 35.72 10.25
CA LEU A 47 0.79 34.50 9.85
C LEU A 47 2.19 34.82 9.31
N VAL A 48 2.33 35.86 8.48
CA VAL A 48 3.64 36.32 7.99
C VAL A 48 4.49 36.85 9.14
N GLY A 49 3.89 37.58 10.08
CA GLY A 49 4.57 38.04 11.29
C GLY A 49 5.02 36.87 12.18
N LEU A 50 4.18 35.86 12.33
CA LEU A 50 4.51 34.63 13.06
C LEU A 50 5.65 33.86 12.37
N LEU A 51 5.61 33.73 11.03
CA LEU A 51 6.67 33.10 10.24
C LEU A 51 8.00 33.86 10.30
N ALA A 52 7.97 35.19 10.50
CA ALA A 52 9.17 35.99 10.69
C ALA A 52 9.78 35.86 12.10
N VAL A 53 8.94 35.50 13.10
CA VAL A 53 9.38 35.33 14.48
C VAL A 53 9.83 33.88 14.76
N ILE A 54 9.26 32.90 14.10
CA ILE A 54 9.64 31.48 14.25
C ILE A 54 11.12 31.21 14.00
N PRO A 55 11.81 31.80 12.99
CA PRO A 55 13.25 31.58 12.80
C PRO A 55 14.12 32.14 13.94
N SER A 56 13.64 33.15 14.66
CA SER A 56 14.39 33.72 15.80
C SER A 56 14.15 32.94 17.10
N LEU A 57 13.11 32.07 17.15
CA LEU A 57 12.85 31.18 18.28
C LEU A 57 13.32 29.74 17.99
N GLN A 58 13.66 29.43 16.75
CA GLN A 58 14.40 28.22 16.40
C GLN A 58 15.89 28.52 16.67
N ASP A 59 16.25 28.53 17.94
CA ASP A 59 17.59 28.14 18.30
C ASP A 59 17.81 26.78 17.61
N ARG A 60 18.63 26.80 16.57
CA ARG A 60 19.18 25.61 15.97
C ARG A 60 19.98 24.94 17.07
N GLY A 61 19.30 24.15 17.86
CA GLY A 61 19.94 23.23 18.77
C GLY A 61 20.74 22.22 17.98
N ASP A 62 21.80 22.67 17.32
CA ASP A 62 23.00 21.87 17.19
C ASP A 62 23.43 21.61 18.63
N PHE A 63 22.88 20.52 19.17
CA PHE A 63 23.29 19.97 20.43
C PHE A 63 24.74 19.50 20.25
N SER A 64 25.67 20.45 20.27
CA SER A 64 27.04 20.15 20.58
C SER A 64 27.09 20.01 22.11
N ILE A 65 27.38 18.82 22.60
CA ILE A 65 27.82 18.62 23.97
C ILE A 65 29.08 19.49 24.09
N LYS A 66 28.93 20.72 24.60
CA LYS A 66 30.10 21.52 25.06
C LYS A 66 30.58 20.82 26.32
N ILE A 67 31.37 19.78 26.16
CA ILE A 67 32.17 19.22 27.21
C ILE A 67 33.19 20.33 27.56
N SER A 68 32.98 21.04 28.66
CA SER A 68 33.99 21.89 29.25
C SER A 68 35.23 21.04 29.37
N LYS A 69 36.32 21.43 28.69
CA LYS A 69 37.61 20.70 28.74
C LYS A 69 38.03 20.56 30.19
N PRO A 70 37.97 19.40 30.83
CA PRO A 70 38.60 19.18 32.11
C PRO A 70 40.10 19.05 31.88
N LEU A 71 40.85 19.43 32.91
CA LEU A 71 42.32 19.34 32.93
C LEU A 71 42.80 17.97 32.51
N ARG A 72 43.76 17.93 31.64
CA ARG A 72 44.22 16.84 30.75
C ARG A 72 44.79 15.57 31.43
N ASN A 73 44.65 15.34 32.72
CA ASN A 73 45.34 14.26 33.42
C ASN A 73 44.48 13.20 34.11
N GLU A 74 43.13 13.28 34.08
CA GLU A 74 42.27 12.29 34.72
C GLU A 74 40.94 12.13 33.99
N ILE A 75 40.93 11.80 32.68
CA ILE A 75 39.70 11.45 32.01
C ILE A 75 39.75 9.93 31.69
N GLU A 76 39.42 9.17 32.68
CA GLU A 76 38.84 7.86 32.48
C GLU A 76 37.48 8.10 31.80
N LYS A 77 37.30 7.46 30.62
CA LYS A 77 36.08 7.32 29.76
C LYS A 77 34.85 8.13 30.20
N LEU A 78 34.35 8.97 29.33
CA LEU A 78 33.07 9.64 29.54
C LEU A 78 32.00 8.55 29.77
N HIS A 79 31.44 8.53 30.98
CA HIS A 79 30.37 7.62 31.37
C HIS A 79 29.16 8.50 31.75
N VAL A 80 28.03 8.34 31.05
CA VAL A 80 26.81 9.11 31.29
C VAL A 80 25.66 8.14 31.53
N GLU A 81 24.97 8.28 32.65
CA GLU A 81 23.84 7.45 33.02
C GLU A 81 22.51 8.09 32.61
N ASN A 82 21.51 7.25 32.27
CA ASN A 82 20.12 7.65 31.97
C ASN A 82 20.00 8.78 30.96
N SER A 83 20.74 8.70 29.88
CA SER A 83 20.85 9.76 28.89
C SER A 83 19.73 9.70 27.86
N VAL A 84 19.29 10.89 27.42
CA VAL A 84 18.31 11.05 26.34
C VAL A 84 18.98 11.79 25.19
N LEU A 85 18.90 11.20 24.00
CA LEU A 85 19.42 11.78 22.78
C LEU A 85 18.27 12.09 21.83
N TYR A 86 18.15 13.34 21.42
CA TYR A 86 17.16 13.80 20.45
C TYR A 86 17.83 13.96 19.09
N VAL A 87 17.27 13.34 18.06
CA VAL A 87 17.78 13.41 16.70
C VAL A 87 16.64 13.76 15.75
N THR A 88 16.78 14.91 15.09
CA THR A 88 15.82 15.32 14.07
C THR A 88 16.13 14.65 12.74
N ASP A 89 15.12 14.07 12.12
CA ASP A 89 15.23 13.47 10.81
C ASP A 89 15.03 14.48 9.67
N LYS A 90 15.19 14.03 8.43
CA LYS A 90 15.00 14.83 7.21
C LYS A 90 13.60 15.48 7.11
N ALA A 91 12.59 14.88 7.70
CA ALA A 91 11.22 15.39 7.74
C ALA A 91 10.94 16.29 8.97
N ASN A 92 11.98 16.73 9.68
CA ASN A 92 11.91 17.52 10.92
C ASN A 92 11.15 16.82 12.07
N ARG A 93 11.09 15.49 12.09
CA ARG A 93 10.51 14.74 13.20
C ARG A 93 11.59 14.43 14.23
N VAL A 94 11.26 14.61 15.49
CA VAL A 94 12.19 14.34 16.59
C VAL A 94 12.12 12.85 16.95
N ASN A 95 13.22 12.15 16.71
CA ASN A 95 13.45 10.79 17.18
C ASN A 95 14.13 10.87 18.54
N THR A 96 13.66 10.08 19.49
CA THR A 96 14.20 10.05 20.85
C THR A 96 14.87 8.72 21.10
N PHE A 97 16.13 8.74 21.51
CA PHE A 97 16.85 7.54 21.94
C PHE A 97 17.29 7.72 23.39
N THR A 98 17.07 6.70 24.22
CA THR A 98 17.52 6.65 25.59
C THR A 98 18.49 5.49 25.75
N ALA A 99 19.43 5.58 26.66
CA ALA A 99 20.31 4.48 27.03
C ALA A 99 20.56 4.52 28.55
N GLU A 100 20.69 3.35 29.14
CA GLU A 100 21.03 3.24 30.58
C GLU A 100 22.43 3.78 30.82
N HIS A 101 23.37 3.44 29.94
CA HIS A 101 24.74 3.93 29.98
C HIS A 101 25.22 4.29 28.57
N ILE A 102 25.96 5.38 28.48
CA ILE A 102 26.66 5.81 27.28
C ILE A 102 28.14 5.83 27.59
N ASP A 103 28.90 5.05 26.87
CA ASP A 103 30.35 4.94 27.00
C ASP A 103 31.03 5.43 25.71
N GLU A 104 32.07 6.19 25.83
CA GLU A 104 32.97 6.48 24.72
C GLU A 104 33.63 5.16 24.26
N ASN A 105 33.56 4.79 23.00
CA ASN A 105 34.10 3.51 22.50
C ASN A 105 35.63 3.45 22.60
N ALA A 106 36.29 4.61 22.44
CA ALA A 106 37.70 4.83 22.69
C ALA A 106 37.89 6.34 22.97
N PRO A 107 38.91 6.77 23.75
CA PRO A 107 39.17 8.18 24.04
C PRO A 107 39.26 9.01 22.76
N GLY A 108 38.40 10.05 22.64
CA GLY A 108 38.29 10.91 21.46
C GLY A 108 37.56 10.27 20.26
N SER A 109 36.93 9.11 20.42
CA SER A 109 36.10 8.47 19.39
C SER A 109 34.82 9.28 19.16
N GLN A 110 34.42 9.38 17.89
CA GLN A 110 33.10 9.90 17.51
C GLN A 110 32.02 8.81 17.62
N LEU A 111 32.42 7.57 17.85
CA LEU A 111 31.51 6.44 18.05
C LEU A 111 31.31 6.22 19.55
N VAL A 112 30.07 6.35 20.00
CA VAL A 112 29.65 6.09 21.36
C VAL A 112 28.89 4.75 21.44
N LYS A 113 29.14 3.97 22.49
CA LYS A 113 28.43 2.74 22.77
C LYS A 113 27.24 3.03 23.69
N LEU A 114 26.11 2.44 23.39
CA LEU A 114 24.86 2.55 24.13
C LEU A 114 24.52 1.21 24.75
N GLN A 115 24.24 1.19 26.05
CA GLN A 115 23.78 -0.01 26.75
C GLN A 115 22.28 0.07 26.93
N ASN A 116 21.58 -1.02 26.60
CA ASN A 116 20.11 -1.13 26.64
C ASN A 116 19.40 0.06 25.96
N PRO A 117 19.78 0.44 24.72
CA PRO A 117 19.15 1.55 24.04
C PRO A 117 17.67 1.31 23.76
N LYS A 118 16.88 2.38 23.92
CA LYS A 118 15.46 2.41 23.54
C LYS A 118 15.25 3.62 22.63
N GLY A 119 14.73 3.39 21.43
CA GLY A 119 14.41 4.45 20.48
C GLY A 119 12.92 4.60 20.31
N LYS A 120 12.44 5.83 20.18
CA LYS A 120 11.07 6.13 19.75
C LYS A 120 11.15 6.99 18.49
N MET A 121 10.66 6.44 17.39
CA MET A 121 10.76 7.04 16.06
C MET A 121 9.35 7.33 15.51
N PRO A 122 8.95 8.59 15.37
CA PRO A 122 7.72 8.97 14.70
C PRO A 122 7.75 8.62 13.22
N THR A 123 6.61 8.25 12.67
CA THR A 123 6.42 7.94 11.25
C THR A 123 5.58 9.00 10.55
N SER A 124 5.54 8.99 9.21
CA SER A 124 4.79 9.99 8.42
C SER A 124 3.27 9.84 8.51
N ASP A 125 2.77 8.75 9.06
CA ASP A 125 1.34 8.45 9.22
C ASP A 125 0.84 8.67 10.66
N GLU A 126 1.50 9.57 11.40
CA GLU A 126 1.18 9.94 12.79
C GLU A 126 1.29 8.77 13.79
N GLN A 127 2.00 7.74 13.39
CA GLN A 127 2.30 6.57 14.20
C GLN A 127 3.74 6.65 14.72
N TRP A 128 4.16 5.66 15.48
CA TRP A 128 5.55 5.56 15.96
C TRP A 128 6.01 4.11 16.02
N VAL A 129 7.31 3.96 16.02
CA VAL A 129 7.98 2.69 16.26
C VAL A 129 8.83 2.84 17.51
N ASP A 130 8.59 2.00 18.50
CA ASP A 130 9.46 1.82 19.66
C ASP A 130 10.45 0.70 19.33
N VAL A 131 11.75 0.97 19.49
CA VAL A 131 12.82 -0.01 19.22
C VAL A 131 13.68 -0.20 20.45
N THR A 132 14.09 -1.45 20.71
CA THR A 132 14.96 -1.81 21.82
C THR A 132 16.03 -2.80 21.37
N ALA A 133 17.19 -2.71 21.98
CA ALA A 133 18.28 -3.68 21.80
C ALA A 133 19.14 -3.74 23.07
N PRO A 134 19.87 -4.84 23.34
CA PRO A 134 20.86 -4.88 24.42
C PRO A 134 22.04 -3.94 24.19
N THR A 135 22.48 -3.81 22.95
CA THR A 135 23.65 -3.01 22.58
C THR A 135 23.32 -2.09 21.40
N GLY A 136 23.85 -0.88 21.43
CA GLY A 136 23.80 0.05 20.31
C GLY A 136 25.06 0.87 20.18
N PHE A 137 25.20 1.53 19.06
CA PHE A 137 26.25 2.50 18.78
C PHE A 137 25.65 3.71 18.08
N TYR A 138 26.19 4.87 18.37
CA TYR A 138 25.84 6.11 17.66
C TYR A 138 27.11 6.73 17.11
N ASP A 139 27.17 6.90 15.81
CA ASP A 139 28.26 7.62 15.13
C ASP A 139 27.87 9.09 15.02
N GLN A 140 28.60 9.96 15.73
CA GLN A 140 28.33 11.38 15.76
C GLN A 140 28.65 12.09 14.45
N ASN A 141 29.51 11.52 13.59
CA ASN A 141 29.84 12.08 12.28
C ASN A 141 28.76 11.77 11.26
N THR A 142 28.41 10.48 11.15
CA THR A 142 27.44 10.01 10.14
C THR A 142 25.98 10.14 10.59
N LYS A 143 25.76 10.40 11.90
CA LYS A 143 24.42 10.47 12.52
C LYS A 143 23.63 9.17 12.37
N VAL A 144 24.32 8.04 12.31
CA VAL A 144 23.74 6.70 12.21
C VAL A 144 23.72 6.05 13.57
N PHE A 145 22.54 5.53 13.94
CA PHE A 145 22.38 4.57 15.03
C PHE A 145 22.52 3.16 14.50
N SER A 146 23.27 2.33 15.20
CA SER A 146 23.37 0.89 14.98
C SER A 146 22.87 0.19 16.23
N LEU A 147 21.85 -0.64 16.10
CA LEU A 147 21.33 -1.48 17.18
C LEU A 147 21.64 -2.93 16.83
N VAL A 148 22.16 -3.66 17.78
CA VAL A 148 22.64 -5.05 17.58
C VAL A 148 22.20 -5.93 18.73
N ASP A 149 22.20 -7.23 18.47
CA ASP A 149 21.85 -8.28 19.42
C ASP A 149 20.35 -8.28 19.79
N ASN A 150 19.55 -9.08 19.09
CA ASN A 150 18.12 -9.24 19.38
C ASN A 150 17.34 -7.91 19.38
N VAL A 151 17.43 -7.16 18.31
CA VAL A 151 16.67 -5.91 18.12
C VAL A 151 15.19 -6.22 18.02
N VAL A 152 14.39 -5.55 18.84
CA VAL A 152 12.92 -5.66 18.83
C VAL A 152 12.34 -4.29 18.49
N ALA A 153 11.55 -4.23 17.45
CA ALA A 153 10.79 -3.05 17.05
C ALA A 153 9.28 -3.31 17.24
N VAL A 154 8.61 -2.42 17.93
CA VAL A 154 7.17 -2.49 18.17
C VAL A 154 6.52 -1.27 17.52
N TYR A 155 5.68 -1.51 16.55
CA TYR A 155 4.88 -0.47 15.90
C TYR A 155 3.65 -0.14 16.77
N SER A 156 3.18 1.11 16.73
CA SER A 156 2.08 1.59 17.58
C SER A 156 0.75 0.84 17.40
N ASP A 157 0.56 0.11 16.29
CA ASP A 157 -0.60 -0.75 16.05
C ASP A 157 -0.47 -2.15 16.69
N GLY A 158 0.66 -2.42 17.36
CA GLY A 158 0.98 -3.68 18.04
C GLY A 158 1.76 -4.69 17.17
N MET A 159 2.15 -4.33 15.95
CA MET A 159 3.07 -5.16 15.15
C MET A 159 4.44 -5.20 15.82
N THR A 160 5.00 -6.38 15.98
CA THR A 160 6.33 -6.60 16.54
C THR A 160 7.24 -7.19 15.49
N ALA A 161 8.42 -6.60 15.30
CA ALA A 161 9.46 -7.12 14.42
C ALA A 161 10.74 -7.43 15.21
N LYS A 162 11.43 -8.49 14.84
CA LYS A 162 12.68 -8.96 15.46
C LYS A 162 13.73 -9.20 14.40
N THR A 163 14.96 -8.74 14.70
CA THR A 163 16.13 -8.93 13.84
C THR A 163 17.40 -8.90 14.70
N GLU A 164 18.52 -9.36 14.18
CA GLU A 164 19.81 -9.29 14.89
C GLU A 164 20.46 -7.91 14.79
N GLU A 165 20.13 -7.11 13.76
CA GLU A 165 20.70 -5.78 13.58
C GLU A 165 19.71 -4.81 12.93
N MET A 166 19.80 -3.55 13.33
CA MET A 166 19.08 -2.45 12.70
C MET A 166 19.95 -1.19 12.70
N TYR A 167 19.97 -0.51 11.58
CA TYR A 167 20.59 0.80 11.41
C TYR A 167 19.50 1.84 11.22
N TYR A 168 19.67 3.04 11.82
CA TYR A 168 18.81 4.17 11.57
C TYR A 168 19.67 5.36 11.15
N ASP A 169 19.49 5.79 9.90
CA ASP A 169 20.09 6.96 9.30
C ASP A 169 19.10 8.12 9.34
N SER A 170 19.37 9.11 10.20
CA SER A 170 18.48 10.26 10.37
C SER A 170 18.50 11.21 9.17
N HIS A 171 19.62 11.33 8.45
CA HIS A 171 19.71 12.17 7.25
C HIS A 171 18.86 11.64 6.10
N GLU A 172 18.78 10.31 5.98
CA GLU A 172 17.98 9.65 4.95
C GLU A 172 16.58 9.32 5.44
N SER A 173 16.23 9.55 6.70
CA SER A 173 14.98 9.11 7.34
C SER A 173 14.73 7.63 7.09
N ARG A 174 15.77 6.80 7.23
CA ARG A 174 15.81 5.43 6.82
C ARG A 174 16.24 4.49 7.94
N ALA A 175 15.40 3.50 8.26
CA ALA A 175 15.79 2.37 9.08
C ALA A 175 16.01 1.15 8.18
N PHE A 176 17.08 0.39 8.40
CA PHE A 176 17.38 -0.78 7.57
C PHE A 176 18.19 -1.82 8.33
N GLY A 177 18.16 -3.06 7.86
CA GLY A 177 18.98 -4.16 8.36
C GLY A 177 19.26 -5.15 7.23
N ASN A 178 20.44 -5.77 7.27
CA ASN A 178 20.89 -6.76 6.29
C ASN A 178 20.82 -8.20 6.84
N LYS A 179 20.22 -8.38 8.00
CA LYS A 179 19.96 -9.67 8.63
C LYS A 179 18.48 -10.03 8.52
N PRO A 180 18.14 -11.33 8.65
CA PRO A 180 16.75 -11.75 8.60
C PRO A 180 15.88 -11.03 9.61
N ILE A 181 14.65 -10.71 9.17
CA ILE A 181 13.63 -10.09 10.00
C ILE A 181 12.40 -11.00 10.07
N ILE A 182 11.82 -11.11 11.24
CA ILE A 182 10.54 -11.77 11.49
C ILE A 182 9.62 -10.72 12.09
N ALA A 183 8.41 -10.58 11.54
CA ALA A 183 7.41 -9.66 12.08
C ALA A 183 6.08 -10.38 12.29
N ASP A 184 5.46 -10.08 13.42
CA ASP A 184 4.18 -10.64 13.86
C ASP A 184 3.24 -9.51 14.27
N GLY A 185 1.97 -9.63 13.92
CA GLY A 185 0.96 -8.64 14.28
C GLY A 185 -0.42 -9.04 13.80
N LYS A 186 -1.36 -8.11 13.91
CA LYS A 186 -2.74 -8.33 13.45
C LYS A 186 -2.85 -8.64 11.96
N PHE A 187 -1.87 -8.21 11.15
CA PHE A 187 -1.84 -8.54 9.72
C PHE A 187 -1.51 -10.00 9.47
N GLY A 188 -0.81 -10.67 10.40
CA GLY A 188 -0.32 -12.03 10.29
C GLY A 188 1.16 -12.14 10.62
N HIS A 189 1.88 -12.99 9.90
CA HIS A 189 3.30 -13.32 10.08
C HIS A 189 4.10 -13.00 8.81
N LEU A 190 5.31 -12.45 8.98
CA LEU A 190 6.22 -12.12 7.90
C LEU A 190 7.63 -12.60 8.23
N LYS A 191 8.33 -13.12 7.21
CA LYS A 191 9.77 -13.40 7.23
C LYS A 191 10.42 -12.81 5.99
N ALA A 192 11.59 -12.18 6.12
CA ALA A 192 12.40 -11.71 5.01
C ALA A 192 13.89 -11.80 5.33
N GLU A 193 14.74 -11.75 4.30
CA GLU A 193 16.20 -11.83 4.46
C GLU A 193 16.81 -10.50 4.90
N ALA A 194 16.19 -9.37 4.55
CA ALA A 194 16.59 -8.03 4.93
C ALA A 194 15.41 -7.07 4.83
N PHE A 195 15.55 -5.87 5.39
CA PHE A 195 14.50 -4.86 5.34
C PHE A 195 15.05 -3.45 5.18
N GLU A 196 14.17 -2.55 4.74
CA GLU A 196 14.38 -1.11 4.66
C GLU A 196 13.05 -0.41 4.86
N TYR A 197 13.01 0.56 5.76
CA TYR A 197 11.86 1.40 6.02
C TYR A 197 12.22 2.86 5.75
N LEU A 198 11.61 3.45 4.73
CA LEU A 198 11.70 4.87 4.43
C LEU A 198 10.59 5.59 5.19
N THR A 199 10.94 6.15 6.33
CA THR A 199 9.98 6.68 7.30
C THR A 199 9.28 7.95 6.83
N ASP A 200 9.88 8.71 5.93
CA ASP A 200 9.31 9.90 5.28
C ASP A 200 8.27 9.55 4.19
N GLN A 201 8.41 8.37 3.58
CA GLN A 201 7.52 7.88 2.53
C GLN A 201 6.47 6.88 3.04
N ALA A 202 6.50 6.51 4.32
CA ALA A 202 5.72 5.42 4.89
C ALA A 202 5.80 4.14 4.03
N MET A 203 7.00 3.82 3.51
CA MET A 203 7.24 2.69 2.63
C MET A 203 8.19 1.71 3.29
N ILE A 204 7.75 0.46 3.43
CA ILE A 204 8.57 -0.65 3.93
C ILE A 204 8.91 -1.55 2.74
N ARG A 205 10.19 -1.90 2.63
CA ARG A 205 10.71 -2.84 1.63
C ARG A 205 11.37 -4.00 2.35
N PHE A 206 10.89 -5.20 2.10
CA PHE A 206 11.53 -6.45 2.49
C PHE A 206 12.34 -6.96 1.30
N LYS A 207 13.62 -7.24 1.50
CA LYS A 207 14.58 -7.64 0.45
C LYS A 207 14.88 -9.12 0.56
N GLY A 208 15.21 -9.73 -0.58
CA GLY A 208 15.47 -11.15 -0.70
C GLY A 208 14.20 -11.98 -0.61
N LYS A 209 14.35 -13.26 -0.26
CA LYS A 209 13.19 -14.14 -0.09
C LYS A 209 12.30 -13.64 1.03
N THR A 210 11.05 -13.42 0.69
CA THR A 210 10.04 -12.88 1.61
C THR A 210 8.83 -13.80 1.59
N ASP A 211 8.39 -14.19 2.78
CA ASP A 211 7.19 -14.98 3.05
C ASP A 211 6.24 -14.16 3.94
N ILE A 212 5.01 -13.97 3.51
CA ILE A 212 3.94 -13.32 4.28
C ILE A 212 2.76 -14.26 4.37
N VAL A 213 2.26 -14.44 5.58
CA VAL A 213 1.04 -15.21 5.86
C VAL A 213 0.07 -14.31 6.59
N THR A 214 -1.04 -13.94 5.95
CA THR A 214 -2.03 -13.03 6.55
C THR A 214 -2.93 -13.72 7.56
N ASP A 215 -3.42 -12.93 8.54
CA ASP A 215 -4.44 -13.41 9.47
C ASP A 215 -5.83 -13.40 8.79
N ALA A 216 -6.50 -14.55 8.84
CA ALA A 216 -7.86 -14.71 8.31
C ALA A 216 -8.88 -13.80 8.99
N ALA A 217 -8.70 -13.45 10.26
CA ALA A 217 -9.61 -12.56 10.99
C ALA A 217 -9.62 -11.14 10.40
N GLN A 218 -8.47 -10.68 9.88
CA GLN A 218 -8.32 -9.35 9.29
C GLN A 218 -8.70 -9.30 7.80
N PHE A 219 -8.46 -10.38 7.05
CA PHE A 219 -8.59 -10.43 5.60
C PHE A 219 -9.72 -11.37 5.13
N GLY A 220 -10.54 -11.89 6.04
CA GLY A 220 -11.63 -12.82 5.74
C GLY A 220 -11.18 -14.22 5.28
N SER A 221 -9.91 -14.40 4.94
CA SER A 221 -9.28 -15.69 4.61
C SER A 221 -7.76 -15.55 4.72
N LYS A 222 -7.09 -16.68 4.98
CA LYS A 222 -5.64 -16.76 4.93
C LYS A 222 -5.14 -16.52 3.51
N ILE A 223 -4.17 -15.63 3.35
CA ILE A 223 -3.46 -15.37 2.10
C ILE A 223 -1.97 -15.57 2.36
N ASP A 224 -1.33 -16.42 1.58
CA ASP A 224 0.12 -16.63 1.61
C ASP A 224 0.72 -15.89 0.41
N ILE A 225 1.72 -15.03 0.65
CA ILE A 225 2.43 -14.26 -0.38
C ILE A 225 3.91 -14.58 -0.27
N LYS A 226 4.54 -14.94 -1.38
CA LYS A 226 5.98 -15.21 -1.47
C LYS A 226 6.59 -14.43 -2.61
N ALA A 227 7.83 -14.00 -2.45
CA ALA A 227 8.61 -13.38 -3.50
C ALA A 227 10.10 -13.65 -3.30
N ASP A 228 10.87 -13.80 -4.39
CA ASP A 228 12.30 -14.11 -4.30
C ASP A 228 13.19 -12.86 -4.25
N LYS A 229 12.70 -11.69 -4.73
CA LYS A 229 13.51 -10.48 -4.80
C LYS A 229 13.16 -9.45 -3.75
N LYS A 230 11.89 -9.07 -3.66
CA LYS A 230 11.40 -8.08 -2.69
C LYS A 230 9.89 -8.08 -2.57
N VAL A 231 9.42 -7.60 -1.41
CA VAL A 231 8.04 -7.16 -1.20
C VAL A 231 8.07 -5.73 -0.67
N GLU A 232 7.31 -4.84 -1.29
CA GLU A 232 7.19 -3.43 -0.93
C GLU A 232 5.76 -3.14 -0.47
N PHE A 233 5.61 -2.49 0.66
CA PHE A 233 4.33 -2.03 1.18
C PHE A 233 4.31 -0.51 1.29
N PHE A 234 3.47 0.13 0.49
CA PHE A 234 3.21 1.58 0.46
C PHE A 234 2.01 1.88 1.35
N ARG A 235 2.24 2.26 2.59
CA ARG A 235 1.18 2.41 3.60
C ARG A 235 0.15 3.46 3.23
N SER A 236 0.57 4.63 2.74
CA SER A 236 -0.33 5.71 2.32
C SER A 236 -1.24 5.32 1.15
N GLN A 237 -0.77 4.43 0.27
CA GLN A 237 -1.51 3.92 -0.88
C GLN A 237 -2.24 2.60 -0.57
N GLN A 238 -2.05 2.03 0.61
CA GLN A 238 -2.53 0.71 0.97
C GLN A 238 -2.20 -0.33 -0.12
N LYS A 239 -0.97 -0.28 -0.65
CA LYS A 239 -0.54 -1.08 -1.81
C LYS A 239 0.64 -1.96 -1.44
N LEU A 240 0.56 -3.24 -1.81
CA LEU A 240 1.62 -4.22 -1.68
C LEU A 240 2.08 -4.64 -3.09
N VAL A 241 3.39 -4.69 -3.31
CA VAL A 241 4.01 -5.13 -4.55
C VAL A 241 5.01 -6.23 -4.22
N ALA A 242 4.79 -7.44 -4.73
CA ALA A 242 5.67 -8.58 -4.63
C ALA A 242 6.41 -8.79 -5.96
N THR A 243 7.73 -8.86 -5.95
CA THR A 243 8.57 -8.91 -7.16
C THR A 243 9.54 -10.09 -7.11
N GLY A 244 9.66 -10.77 -8.23
CA GLY A 244 10.56 -11.92 -8.46
C GLY A 244 9.90 -13.25 -8.10
N ASN A 245 9.45 -13.99 -9.13
CA ASN A 245 8.71 -15.25 -8.97
C ASN A 245 7.62 -15.14 -7.90
N ALA A 246 6.89 -14.02 -7.94
CA ALA A 246 5.89 -13.74 -6.91
C ALA A 246 4.76 -14.76 -6.97
N VAL A 247 4.35 -15.24 -5.80
CA VAL A 247 3.28 -16.22 -5.63
C VAL A 247 2.29 -15.71 -4.59
N MET A 248 1.03 -15.70 -4.92
CA MET A 248 -0.06 -15.51 -3.97
C MET A 248 -0.92 -16.77 -3.93
N THR A 249 -1.18 -17.28 -2.74
CA THR A 249 -2.06 -18.43 -2.53
C THR A 249 -3.19 -18.03 -1.58
N ARG A 250 -4.42 -18.30 -1.99
CA ARG A 250 -5.64 -18.18 -1.18
C ARG A 250 -6.45 -19.46 -1.39
N THR A 251 -7.30 -19.84 -0.45
CA THR A 251 -8.07 -21.09 -0.50
C THR A 251 -8.53 -21.48 -1.92
N GLY A 252 -7.96 -22.55 -2.46
CA GLY A 252 -8.29 -23.08 -3.79
C GLY A 252 -7.78 -22.26 -4.99
N LEU A 253 -7.01 -21.18 -4.75
CA LEU A 253 -6.48 -20.32 -5.81
C LEU A 253 -5.00 -20.05 -5.61
N LYS A 254 -4.20 -20.25 -6.64
CA LYS A 254 -2.78 -19.86 -6.68
C LYS A 254 -2.53 -18.97 -7.88
N VAL A 255 -1.88 -17.85 -7.65
CA VAL A 255 -1.46 -16.91 -8.69
C VAL A 255 0.06 -16.76 -8.64
N ASN A 256 0.73 -16.94 -9.76
CA ASN A 256 2.16 -16.68 -9.94
C ASN A 256 2.35 -15.57 -10.95
N GLY A 257 3.45 -14.80 -10.84
CA GLY A 257 3.84 -13.78 -11.81
C GLY A 257 5.23 -13.24 -11.50
N ASP A 258 5.82 -12.49 -12.42
CA ASP A 258 7.08 -11.81 -12.13
C ASP A 258 6.87 -10.69 -11.11
N VAL A 259 5.72 -10.00 -11.20
CA VAL A 259 5.27 -8.99 -10.25
C VAL A 259 3.79 -9.20 -9.95
N LEU A 260 3.43 -9.23 -8.67
CA LEU A 260 2.05 -9.22 -8.20
C LEU A 260 1.81 -7.97 -7.35
N THR A 261 0.73 -7.24 -7.66
CA THR A 261 0.35 -6.03 -6.94
C THR A 261 -1.06 -6.18 -6.38
N ALA A 262 -1.22 -5.92 -5.09
CA ALA A 262 -2.52 -5.86 -4.42
C ALA A 262 -2.74 -4.46 -3.85
N VAL A 263 -3.92 -3.90 -4.07
CA VAL A 263 -4.38 -2.66 -3.44
C VAL A 263 -5.50 -3.03 -2.46
N PHE A 264 -5.42 -2.47 -1.26
CA PHE A 264 -6.37 -2.76 -0.19
C PHE A 264 -7.27 -1.55 0.06
N ALA A 265 -8.50 -1.82 0.46
CA ALA A 265 -9.45 -0.83 0.93
C ALA A 265 -10.23 -1.39 2.12
N LYS A 266 -10.85 -0.53 2.91
CA LYS A 266 -11.80 -0.97 3.93
C LYS A 266 -13.10 -1.39 3.26
N ASP A 267 -13.60 -2.55 3.63
CA ASP A 267 -14.92 -3.00 3.24
C ASP A 267 -16.02 -2.34 4.10
N SER A 268 -17.28 -2.66 3.82
CA SER A 268 -18.43 -2.16 4.56
C SER A 268 -18.44 -2.54 6.05
N SER A 269 -17.68 -3.57 6.44
CA SER A 269 -17.51 -4.01 7.83
C SER A 269 -16.26 -3.42 8.51
N GLY A 270 -15.51 -2.56 7.81
CA GLY A 270 -14.27 -1.95 8.28
C GLY A 270 -13.05 -2.87 8.21
N LYS A 271 -13.18 -4.08 7.63
CA LYS A 271 -12.06 -5.00 7.42
C LYS A 271 -11.27 -4.67 6.17
N ASN A 272 -10.00 -5.04 6.14
CA ASN A 272 -9.18 -4.91 4.95
C ASN A 272 -9.63 -5.92 3.88
N ALA A 273 -9.86 -5.43 2.67
CA ALA A 273 -10.21 -6.23 1.51
C ALA A 273 -9.34 -5.81 0.32
N ILE A 274 -9.05 -6.74 -0.59
CA ILE A 274 -8.39 -6.41 -1.84
C ILE A 274 -9.42 -5.69 -2.72
N SER A 275 -9.12 -4.47 -3.14
CA SER A 275 -9.93 -3.69 -4.09
C SER A 275 -9.51 -3.90 -5.53
N ASP A 276 -8.21 -4.04 -5.76
CA ASP A 276 -7.62 -4.30 -7.07
C ASP A 276 -6.46 -5.26 -6.95
N PHE A 277 -6.29 -6.10 -7.95
CA PHE A 277 -5.17 -7.01 -8.03
C PHE A 277 -4.62 -7.05 -9.46
N TYR A 278 -3.32 -6.97 -9.58
CA TYR A 278 -2.60 -6.99 -10.85
C TYR A 278 -1.52 -8.05 -10.82
N GLY A 279 -1.34 -8.73 -11.95
CA GLY A 279 -0.22 -9.61 -12.19
C GLY A 279 0.46 -9.23 -13.50
N ASP A 280 1.77 -9.16 -13.49
CA ASP A 280 2.59 -8.81 -14.65
C ASP A 280 3.72 -9.82 -14.83
N GLY A 281 3.98 -10.18 -16.08
CA GLY A 281 5.04 -11.09 -16.51
C GLY A 281 4.74 -12.54 -16.17
N LYS A 282 4.48 -13.36 -17.18
CA LYS A 282 4.24 -14.81 -17.08
C LYS A 282 3.22 -15.18 -16.00
N VAL A 283 2.12 -14.43 -15.97
CA VAL A 283 1.08 -14.66 -14.96
C VAL A 283 0.45 -16.02 -15.16
N VAL A 284 0.33 -16.79 -14.10
CA VAL A 284 -0.35 -18.09 -14.11
C VAL A 284 -1.33 -18.13 -12.95
N VAL A 285 -2.61 -18.36 -13.25
CA VAL A 285 -3.68 -18.61 -12.29
C VAL A 285 -4.02 -20.08 -12.32
N ASP A 286 -4.02 -20.71 -11.17
CA ASP A 286 -4.32 -22.13 -11.01
C ASP A 286 -5.33 -22.31 -9.87
N ASN A 287 -6.48 -22.91 -10.17
CA ASN A 287 -7.52 -23.25 -9.18
C ASN A 287 -7.65 -24.76 -8.93
N GLY A 288 -6.66 -25.53 -9.34
CA GLY A 288 -6.61 -26.99 -9.22
C GLY A 288 -7.35 -27.74 -10.35
N LYS A 289 -8.33 -27.10 -11.00
CA LYS A 289 -9.06 -27.68 -12.14
C LYS A 289 -8.66 -27.04 -13.47
N ASN A 290 -8.49 -25.74 -13.45
CA ASN A 290 -8.16 -24.93 -14.61
C ASN A 290 -6.87 -24.17 -14.39
N LYS A 291 -6.04 -24.10 -15.41
CA LYS A 291 -4.84 -23.30 -15.45
C LYS A 291 -4.93 -22.27 -16.56
N VAL A 292 -4.77 -21.02 -16.19
CA VAL A 292 -4.79 -19.89 -17.14
C VAL A 292 -3.47 -19.16 -17.04
N SER A 293 -2.87 -18.84 -18.17
CA SER A 293 -1.68 -17.99 -18.23
C SER A 293 -1.92 -16.79 -19.15
N ALA A 294 -1.24 -15.67 -18.85
CA ALA A 294 -1.26 -14.46 -19.64
C ALA A 294 0.01 -13.62 -19.33
N ASP A 295 0.30 -12.62 -20.14
CA ASP A 295 1.39 -11.68 -19.84
C ASP A 295 0.97 -10.70 -18.73
N HIS A 296 -0.31 -10.27 -18.74
CA HIS A 296 -0.89 -9.35 -17.77
C HIS A 296 -2.26 -9.84 -17.30
N LEU A 297 -2.54 -9.60 -16.03
CA LEU A 297 -3.82 -9.89 -15.40
C LEU A 297 -4.27 -8.70 -14.55
N LYS A 298 -5.57 -8.38 -14.63
CA LYS A 298 -6.23 -7.46 -13.72
C LYS A 298 -7.50 -8.09 -13.19
N ALA A 299 -7.59 -8.27 -11.87
CA ALA A 299 -8.81 -8.72 -11.21
C ALA A 299 -9.53 -7.51 -10.58
N PHE A 300 -10.83 -7.42 -10.82
CA PHE A 300 -11.73 -6.44 -10.25
C PHE A 300 -12.59 -7.11 -9.19
N PHE A 301 -12.81 -6.40 -8.08
CA PHE A 301 -13.56 -6.92 -6.95
C PHE A 301 -14.88 -6.17 -6.79
N LYS A 302 -15.90 -6.86 -6.31
CA LYS A 302 -17.22 -6.26 -6.07
C LYS A 302 -17.14 -5.21 -4.97
N LYS A 303 -17.71 -4.03 -5.21
CA LYS A 303 -17.65 -2.88 -4.30
C LYS A 303 -18.63 -2.96 -3.13
N SER A 304 -19.62 -3.86 -3.15
CA SER A 304 -20.64 -3.98 -2.10
C SER A 304 -21.24 -5.36 -2.01
N GLY A 305 -21.51 -5.83 -0.79
CA GLY A 305 -22.21 -7.07 -0.48
C GLY A 305 -21.53 -7.92 0.59
N ALA A 306 -22.27 -8.83 1.21
CA ALA A 306 -21.89 -9.62 2.38
C ALA A 306 -20.75 -10.64 2.15
N LYS A 307 -20.15 -10.69 0.98
CA LYS A 307 -18.96 -11.51 0.66
C LYS A 307 -17.89 -10.61 0.08
N ASN A 308 -17.29 -9.83 0.93
CA ASN A 308 -16.16 -8.95 0.63
C ASN A 308 -14.98 -9.74 0.06
N SER A 309 -14.41 -9.24 -1.02
CA SER A 309 -13.35 -9.88 -1.82
C SER A 309 -13.87 -10.93 -2.84
N ALA A 310 -15.16 -10.93 -3.20
CA ALA A 310 -15.61 -11.66 -4.37
C ALA A 310 -15.12 -10.96 -5.64
N ILE A 311 -14.52 -11.72 -6.53
CA ILE A 311 -14.06 -11.22 -7.82
C ILE A 311 -15.29 -10.95 -8.71
N ASP A 312 -15.37 -9.73 -9.26
CA ASP A 312 -16.37 -9.34 -10.25
C ASP A 312 -16.01 -9.90 -11.62
N ARG A 313 -14.81 -9.58 -12.09
CA ARG A 313 -14.24 -10.09 -13.33
C ARG A 313 -12.72 -10.09 -13.31
N ILE A 314 -12.13 -10.92 -14.17
CA ILE A 314 -10.69 -10.97 -14.41
C ILE A 314 -10.46 -10.66 -15.89
N GLU A 315 -9.66 -9.64 -16.17
CA GLU A 315 -9.19 -9.27 -17.50
C GLU A 315 -7.74 -9.76 -17.69
N MET A 316 -7.49 -10.40 -18.81
CA MET A 316 -6.19 -10.96 -19.16
C MET A 316 -5.78 -10.47 -20.54
N THR A 317 -4.51 -10.11 -20.70
CA THR A 317 -3.97 -9.63 -21.98
C THR A 317 -2.58 -10.19 -22.24
N GLY A 318 -2.29 -10.43 -23.51
CA GLY A 318 -1.04 -10.99 -24.00
C GLY A 318 -0.92 -12.49 -23.77
N ASN A 319 -0.78 -13.25 -24.84
CA ASN A 319 -0.52 -14.69 -24.84
C ASN A 319 -1.44 -15.49 -23.89
N VAL A 320 -2.73 -15.14 -23.90
CA VAL A 320 -3.71 -15.84 -23.05
C VAL A 320 -3.81 -17.30 -23.46
N LYS A 321 -3.54 -18.19 -22.51
CA LYS A 321 -3.67 -19.63 -22.70
C LYS A 321 -4.45 -20.22 -21.53
N THR A 322 -5.48 -20.99 -21.84
CA THR A 322 -6.18 -21.81 -20.84
C THR A 322 -5.91 -23.29 -21.11
N LYS A 323 -5.75 -24.06 -20.04
CA LYS A 323 -5.61 -25.51 -20.11
C LYS A 323 -6.45 -26.17 -19.03
N ASN A 324 -7.25 -27.14 -19.44
CA ASN A 324 -8.03 -28.01 -18.56
C ASN A 324 -8.06 -29.45 -19.12
N ALA A 325 -8.83 -30.31 -18.48
CA ALA A 325 -8.98 -31.72 -18.93
C ALA A 325 -9.63 -31.84 -20.32
N GLU A 326 -10.38 -30.84 -20.77
CA GLU A 326 -11.11 -30.87 -22.04
C GLU A 326 -10.31 -30.34 -23.22
N GLY A 327 -9.19 -29.60 -23.02
CA GLY A 327 -8.38 -29.07 -24.09
C GLY A 327 -7.62 -27.78 -23.72
N GLU A 328 -7.14 -27.13 -24.75
CA GLU A 328 -6.39 -25.89 -24.64
C GLU A 328 -7.03 -24.79 -25.50
N VAL A 329 -7.05 -23.58 -24.99
CA VAL A 329 -7.52 -22.40 -25.73
C VAL A 329 -6.45 -21.30 -25.67
N TYR A 330 -6.27 -20.63 -26.79
CA TYR A 330 -5.31 -19.54 -26.97
C TYR A 330 -6.06 -18.29 -27.45
N ALA A 331 -5.66 -17.11 -26.99
CA ALA A 331 -6.19 -15.81 -27.42
C ALA A 331 -5.20 -14.70 -27.07
N GLN A 332 -5.42 -13.47 -27.59
CA GLN A 332 -4.65 -12.32 -27.15
C GLN A 332 -5.27 -11.60 -25.96
N LYS A 333 -6.60 -11.73 -25.78
CA LYS A 333 -7.32 -11.15 -24.64
C LYS A 333 -8.38 -12.10 -24.13
N GLY A 334 -8.63 -12.07 -22.83
CA GLY A 334 -9.68 -12.83 -22.17
C GLY A 334 -10.33 -12.04 -21.05
N ILE A 335 -11.64 -12.24 -20.86
CA ILE A 335 -12.40 -11.75 -19.71
C ILE A 335 -13.14 -12.92 -19.10
N TYR A 336 -12.95 -13.13 -17.82
CA TYR A 336 -13.65 -14.18 -17.06
C TYR A 336 -14.57 -13.56 -16.02
N TYR A 337 -15.81 -14.01 -15.98
CA TYR A 337 -16.82 -13.64 -15.00
C TYR A 337 -17.10 -14.82 -14.07
N PRO A 338 -16.55 -14.86 -12.85
CA PRO A 338 -16.65 -16.02 -11.96
C PRO A 338 -18.07 -16.40 -11.57
N ASP A 339 -18.98 -15.42 -11.41
CA ASP A 339 -20.36 -15.66 -10.99
C ASP A 339 -21.19 -16.42 -12.04
N SER A 340 -21.07 -16.03 -13.30
CA SER A 340 -21.78 -16.66 -14.41
C SER A 340 -21.02 -17.84 -15.01
N GLY A 341 -19.73 -17.98 -14.69
CA GLY A 341 -18.84 -18.92 -15.36
C GLY A 341 -18.54 -18.56 -16.82
N GLU A 342 -18.87 -17.33 -17.24
CA GLU A 342 -18.70 -16.88 -18.61
C GLU A 342 -17.24 -16.48 -18.86
N VAL A 343 -16.69 -16.93 -19.97
CA VAL A 343 -15.36 -16.54 -20.50
C VAL A 343 -15.56 -15.97 -21.90
N LYS A 344 -15.06 -14.75 -22.11
CA LYS A 344 -15.01 -14.11 -23.44
C LYS A 344 -13.55 -13.99 -23.87
N LEU A 345 -13.27 -14.44 -25.08
CA LEU A 345 -11.93 -14.44 -25.67
C LEU A 345 -11.95 -13.63 -26.96
N PHE A 346 -10.88 -12.88 -27.18
CA PHE A 346 -10.76 -11.95 -28.28
C PHE A 346 -9.37 -12.04 -28.90
N ASP A 347 -9.33 -11.74 -30.20
CA ASP A 347 -8.13 -11.61 -31.01
C ASP A 347 -7.38 -12.96 -31.12
N GLU A 348 -7.39 -13.53 -32.31
CA GLU A 348 -6.66 -14.75 -32.70
C GLU A 348 -7.03 -15.98 -31.84
N VAL A 349 -8.31 -16.18 -31.59
CA VAL A 349 -8.76 -17.30 -30.76
C VAL A 349 -8.54 -18.64 -31.47
N VAL A 350 -7.87 -19.55 -30.76
CA VAL A 350 -7.64 -20.93 -31.22
C VAL A 350 -8.10 -21.88 -30.12
N ILE A 351 -8.95 -22.81 -30.45
CA ILE A 351 -9.44 -23.91 -29.56
C ILE A 351 -8.86 -25.22 -30.09
N VAL A 352 -8.22 -25.98 -29.20
CA VAL A 352 -7.69 -27.30 -29.45
C VAL A 352 -8.35 -28.29 -28.50
N LYS A 353 -9.12 -29.23 -29.03
CA LYS A 353 -9.81 -30.27 -28.25
C LYS A 353 -9.77 -31.60 -29.02
N ASP A 354 -9.35 -32.67 -28.36
CA ASP A 354 -9.33 -34.04 -28.92
C ASP A 354 -8.65 -34.12 -30.33
N GLY A 355 -7.54 -33.39 -30.50
CA GLY A 355 -6.84 -33.27 -31.78
C GLY A 355 -7.49 -32.29 -32.77
N ASN A 356 -8.73 -31.91 -32.57
CA ASN A 356 -9.43 -30.93 -33.41
C ASN A 356 -8.96 -29.51 -33.13
N ARG A 357 -8.85 -28.70 -34.19
CA ARG A 357 -8.43 -27.31 -34.07
C ARG A 357 -9.44 -26.38 -34.76
N MET A 358 -9.92 -25.40 -34.04
CA MET A 358 -10.78 -24.32 -34.55
C MET A 358 -10.13 -22.96 -34.34
N GLN A 359 -10.30 -22.05 -35.28
CA GLN A 359 -9.79 -20.69 -35.22
C GLN A 359 -10.89 -19.70 -35.53
N GLY A 360 -10.88 -18.58 -34.80
CA GLY A 360 -11.83 -17.49 -34.98
C GLY A 360 -11.28 -16.19 -34.37
N GLU A 361 -12.03 -15.12 -34.48
CA GLU A 361 -11.65 -13.83 -33.90
C GLU A 361 -12.13 -13.67 -32.46
N THR A 362 -13.27 -14.28 -32.13
CA THR A 362 -13.83 -14.28 -30.78
C THR A 362 -14.31 -15.67 -30.39
N ALA A 363 -14.33 -15.97 -29.11
CA ALA A 363 -15.06 -17.10 -28.57
C ALA A 363 -15.71 -16.71 -27.23
N GLU A 364 -16.88 -17.26 -26.99
CA GLU A 364 -17.58 -17.20 -25.72
C GLU A 364 -17.80 -18.62 -25.23
N THR A 365 -17.50 -18.88 -23.99
CA THR A 365 -17.79 -20.18 -23.37
C THR A 365 -18.35 -19.96 -21.98
N ASN A 366 -19.26 -20.82 -21.58
CA ASN A 366 -19.77 -20.87 -20.22
C ASN A 366 -19.29 -22.15 -19.55
N LEU A 367 -18.40 -21.98 -18.55
CA LEU A 367 -17.77 -23.10 -17.84
C LEU A 367 -18.76 -23.96 -17.03
N ASN A 368 -19.92 -23.39 -16.68
CA ASN A 368 -20.96 -24.12 -15.91
C ASN A 368 -21.82 -25.00 -16.79
N THR A 369 -22.07 -24.57 -18.04
CA THR A 369 -22.95 -25.30 -18.99
C THR A 369 -22.19 -26.07 -20.08
N GLY A 370 -20.87 -25.76 -20.23
CA GLY A 370 -20.03 -26.33 -21.29
C GLY A 370 -20.36 -25.82 -22.72
N VAL A 371 -21.31 -24.85 -22.83
CA VAL A 371 -21.67 -24.28 -24.13
C VAL A 371 -20.61 -23.30 -24.59
N SER A 372 -20.11 -23.51 -25.81
CA SER A 372 -19.12 -22.62 -26.44
C SER A 372 -19.62 -22.13 -27.79
N LYS A 373 -19.35 -20.85 -28.09
CA LYS A 373 -19.65 -20.21 -29.38
C LYS A 373 -18.39 -19.58 -29.93
N MET A 374 -18.14 -19.72 -31.20
CA MET A 374 -17.02 -19.05 -31.87
C MET A 374 -17.56 -18.04 -32.89
N GLY A 375 -16.99 -16.85 -32.91
CA GLY A 375 -17.35 -15.78 -33.80
C GLY A 375 -16.27 -15.53 -34.86
N ALA A 376 -16.68 -15.21 -36.08
CA ALA A 376 -15.81 -14.91 -37.20
C ALA A 376 -15.16 -13.54 -37.13
N GLY A 377 -15.75 -12.61 -36.36
CA GLY A 377 -15.34 -11.19 -36.41
C GLY A 377 -15.59 -10.53 -37.77
N THR A 378 -15.03 -9.34 -37.96
CA THR A 378 -15.19 -8.58 -39.20
C THR A 378 -14.14 -8.90 -40.27
N LYS A 379 -13.03 -9.51 -39.89
CA LYS A 379 -11.83 -9.65 -40.76
C LYS A 379 -11.49 -11.09 -41.17
N LYS A 380 -11.92 -12.09 -40.41
CA LYS A 380 -11.54 -13.50 -40.67
C LYS A 380 -12.76 -14.41 -40.57
N ARG A 381 -12.81 -15.44 -41.39
CA ARG A 381 -13.80 -16.53 -41.30
C ARG A 381 -13.37 -17.49 -40.20
N ILE A 382 -14.33 -18.20 -39.60
CA ILE A 382 -14.05 -19.36 -38.77
C ILE A 382 -13.47 -20.45 -39.66
N SER A 383 -12.35 -21.03 -39.25
CA SER A 383 -11.72 -22.17 -39.91
C SER A 383 -11.45 -23.27 -38.88
N GLY A 384 -11.48 -24.50 -39.30
CA GLY A 384 -11.20 -25.64 -38.42
C GLY A 384 -10.71 -26.85 -39.18
N VAL A 385 -9.91 -27.67 -38.49
CA VAL A 385 -9.51 -29.00 -38.91
C VAL A 385 -10.11 -29.97 -37.90
N ILE A 386 -10.91 -30.89 -38.40
CA ILE A 386 -11.61 -31.91 -37.60
C ILE A 386 -11.07 -33.27 -38.08
N TYR A 387 -10.59 -34.08 -37.15
CA TYR A 387 -10.16 -35.46 -37.41
C TYR A 387 -11.32 -36.43 -37.17
N GLU A 388 -11.51 -37.44 -38.05
CA GLU A 388 -12.65 -38.35 -37.99
C GLU A 388 -12.77 -39.14 -36.67
N ASP A 389 -11.65 -39.41 -36.01
CA ASP A 389 -11.66 -40.14 -34.73
C ASP A 389 -12.32 -39.35 -33.57
N GLY A 390 -12.59 -38.07 -33.76
CA GLY A 390 -13.27 -37.18 -32.79
C GLY A 390 -14.81 -37.15 -32.97
N LEU A 391 -15.35 -37.63 -34.07
CA LEU A 391 -16.78 -37.63 -34.35
C LEU A 391 -17.46 -38.91 -33.82
N LYS A 392 -17.63 -38.99 -32.48
CA LYS A 392 -18.63 -39.89 -31.92
C LYS A 392 -20.03 -39.31 -32.18
N ILE A 393 -20.59 -39.60 -33.33
CA ILE A 393 -22.01 -39.37 -33.59
C ILE A 393 -22.75 -40.42 -32.75
N ASN A 394 -23.29 -39.98 -31.60
CA ASN A 394 -24.28 -40.80 -30.89
C ASN A 394 -25.50 -40.95 -31.81
N LYS A 395 -25.69 -42.17 -32.36
CA LYS A 395 -26.93 -42.60 -33.00
C LYS A 395 -27.99 -42.86 -31.96
#